data_6871119f7aa692501e19859121e4db89
#
_entry.id   6871119f7aa692501e19859121e4db89
#
_cell.length_a   1.000
_cell.length_b   1.000
_cell.length_c   1.000
_cell.angle_alpha   90.00
_cell.angle_beta   90.00
_cell.angle_gamma   90.00
#
_symmetry.space_group_name_H-M   'P 1'
#
loop_
_entity.id
_entity.type
_entity.pdbx_description
1 polymer ?
#
loop_
_entity_poly.entity_id
_entity_poly.type
_entity_poly.pdbx_seq_one_letter_code
_entity_poly.pdbx_strand_id
1 'polypeptide(L)'
;APDSWDALLTAMTARGYSKDELIRAGLAVSGKNGHIYDKFRNRLILPVIDVRGDVVGFGSRVLDKSEPKYMNTPETLTYSKRRVLYGLNLAKKTKRPNIILCEGNLDVVTLHQAGFDNAVASMGTALTVEQTRLLSRYTKELVLCYDNDKAGALATQRALELLNRSEFTVRVLRLPNRLVDGEYVKQDADDFIKFQGPEAFERLLSGSANGIEFRLHEIAGKYDLRDDQARVAYAQEVSGVLCTLENAVEREIYTTRAAEAA
;
A
#
# COMPACT_ATOMS: atom_id res chain seq x y z
N ALA A 1 -18.92 4.13 -12.81
CA ALA A 1 -20.30 3.66 -12.62
C ALA A 1 -21.26 4.85 -12.69
N PRO A 2 -22.39 4.73 -13.36
CA PRO A 2 -23.37 5.80 -13.46
C PRO A 2 -24.01 6.10 -12.09
N ASP A 3 -24.62 7.27 -11.98
CA ASP A 3 -25.44 7.63 -10.82
C ASP A 3 -26.86 7.06 -11.00
N SER A 4 -26.97 5.76 -10.77
CA SER A 4 -28.22 4.99 -10.87
C SER A 4 -28.20 3.84 -9.88
N TRP A 5 -29.39 3.46 -9.39
CA TRP A 5 -29.53 2.38 -8.43
C TRP A 5 -29.47 0.99 -9.07
N ASP A 6 -29.76 0.85 -10.37
CA ASP A 6 -29.96 -0.43 -11.06
C ASP A 6 -29.50 -0.48 -12.51
N ALA A 7 -28.69 0.47 -12.94
CA ALA A 7 -28.23 0.53 -14.34
C ALA A 7 -27.42 -0.71 -14.75
N LEU A 8 -26.47 -1.16 -13.87
CA LEU A 8 -25.69 -2.36 -14.12
C LEU A 8 -26.60 -3.60 -14.03
N LEU A 9 -27.41 -3.67 -12.99
CA LEU A 9 -28.36 -4.78 -12.78
C LEU A 9 -29.23 -4.97 -14.01
N THR A 10 -29.82 -3.90 -14.54
CA THR A 10 -30.67 -3.92 -15.72
C THR A 10 -29.90 -4.36 -16.96
N ALA A 11 -28.72 -3.78 -17.19
CA ALA A 11 -27.90 -4.09 -18.38
C ALA A 11 -27.40 -5.54 -18.38
N MET A 12 -27.04 -6.09 -17.22
CA MET A 12 -26.54 -7.46 -17.11
C MET A 12 -27.66 -8.49 -17.16
N THR A 13 -28.83 -8.18 -16.56
CA THR A 13 -30.01 -9.06 -16.67
C THR A 13 -30.49 -9.17 -18.10
N ALA A 14 -30.47 -8.07 -18.87
CA ALA A 14 -30.78 -8.09 -20.29
C ALA A 14 -29.81 -8.95 -21.11
N ARG A 15 -28.60 -9.19 -20.61
CA ARG A 15 -27.58 -10.09 -21.21
C ARG A 15 -27.69 -11.54 -20.71
N GLY A 16 -28.67 -11.86 -19.89
CA GLY A 16 -28.98 -13.20 -19.41
C GLY A 16 -28.32 -13.58 -18.06
N TYR A 17 -27.64 -12.65 -17.38
CA TYR A 17 -27.11 -12.90 -16.04
C TYR A 17 -28.22 -12.79 -15.00
N SER A 18 -28.27 -13.72 -14.07
CA SER A 18 -29.22 -13.69 -12.96
C SER A 18 -28.81 -12.68 -11.88
N LYS A 19 -29.78 -12.20 -11.12
CA LYS A 19 -29.53 -11.32 -9.97
C LYS A 19 -28.64 -11.99 -8.92
N ASP A 20 -28.77 -13.29 -8.72
CA ASP A 20 -27.95 -14.05 -7.78
C ASP A 20 -26.47 -14.10 -8.22
N GLU A 21 -26.21 -14.29 -9.48
CA GLU A 21 -24.85 -14.23 -10.01
C GLU A 21 -24.23 -12.85 -9.80
N LEU A 22 -24.96 -11.77 -9.99
CA LEU A 22 -24.48 -10.41 -9.77
C LEU A 22 -24.19 -10.12 -8.29
N ILE A 23 -25.00 -10.66 -7.38
CA ILE A 23 -24.75 -10.58 -5.93
C ILE A 23 -23.50 -11.37 -5.57
N ARG A 24 -23.37 -12.61 -6.03
CA ARG A 24 -22.20 -13.47 -5.77
C ARG A 24 -20.90 -12.92 -6.38
N ALA A 25 -20.99 -12.22 -7.51
CA ALA A 25 -19.88 -11.49 -8.11
C ALA A 25 -19.53 -10.19 -7.36
N GLY A 26 -20.34 -9.79 -6.37
CA GLY A 26 -20.13 -8.55 -5.61
C GLY A 26 -20.42 -7.29 -6.42
N LEU A 27 -21.24 -7.38 -7.47
CA LEU A 27 -21.67 -6.28 -8.33
C LEU A 27 -23.01 -5.69 -7.91
N ALA A 28 -23.86 -6.48 -7.27
CA ALA A 28 -25.14 -6.07 -6.72
C ALA A 28 -25.22 -6.37 -5.22
N VAL A 29 -26.14 -5.71 -4.54
CA VAL A 29 -26.39 -5.86 -3.10
C VAL A 29 -27.88 -6.07 -2.87
N SER A 30 -28.23 -7.02 -1.98
CA SER A 30 -29.58 -7.16 -1.48
C SER A 30 -29.77 -6.28 -0.25
N GLY A 31 -30.68 -5.31 -0.34
CA GLY A 31 -31.07 -4.44 0.76
C GLY A 31 -31.98 -5.14 1.79
N LYS A 32 -32.24 -4.46 2.91
CA LYS A 32 -33.04 -4.99 4.03
C LYS A 32 -34.45 -5.45 3.64
N ASN A 33 -35.03 -4.85 2.60
CA ASN A 33 -36.37 -5.17 2.09
C ASN A 33 -36.35 -6.16 0.90
N GLY A 34 -35.23 -6.86 0.66
CA GLY A 34 -35.09 -7.74 -0.50
C GLY A 34 -34.90 -7.01 -1.83
N HIS A 35 -34.87 -5.67 -1.85
CA HIS A 35 -34.59 -4.91 -3.05
C HIS A 35 -33.11 -5.07 -3.44
N ILE A 36 -32.84 -5.41 -4.70
CA ILE A 36 -31.49 -5.61 -5.24
C ILE A 36 -31.11 -4.38 -6.04
N TYR A 37 -29.91 -3.87 -5.79
CA TYR A 37 -29.39 -2.65 -6.45
C TYR A 37 -27.88 -2.76 -6.72
N ASP A 38 -27.38 -1.88 -7.59
CA ASP A 38 -25.96 -1.82 -7.96
C ASP A 38 -25.10 -1.46 -6.76
N LYS A 39 -24.03 -2.23 -6.53
CA LYS A 39 -23.05 -1.95 -5.46
C LYS A 39 -22.30 -0.64 -5.68
N PHE A 40 -21.86 -0.40 -6.91
CA PHE A 40 -21.07 0.76 -7.27
C PHE A 40 -21.94 1.77 -8.02
N ARG A 41 -22.13 2.96 -7.48
CA ARG A 41 -22.92 4.05 -8.06
C ARG A 41 -22.15 5.36 -7.97
N ASN A 42 -22.20 6.20 -9.01
CA ASN A 42 -21.49 7.48 -9.08
C ASN A 42 -20.02 7.40 -8.66
N ARG A 43 -19.29 6.41 -9.23
CA ARG A 43 -17.91 6.13 -8.85
C ARG A 43 -17.00 5.89 -10.05
N LEU A 44 -15.77 6.36 -9.95
CA LEU A 44 -14.69 5.86 -10.78
C LEU A 44 -14.45 4.39 -10.43
N ILE A 45 -14.38 3.52 -11.43
CA ILE A 45 -14.16 2.09 -11.27
C ILE A 45 -12.74 1.74 -11.70
N LEU A 46 -12.06 1.00 -10.83
CA LEU A 46 -10.71 0.51 -11.01
C LEU A 46 -10.78 -1.03 -11.05
N PRO A 47 -10.68 -1.67 -12.23
CA PRO A 47 -10.68 -3.12 -12.33
C PRO A 47 -9.49 -3.73 -11.59
N VAL A 48 -9.74 -4.72 -10.77
CA VAL A 48 -8.71 -5.53 -10.11
C VAL A 48 -8.44 -6.74 -10.98
N ILE A 49 -7.24 -6.79 -11.54
CA ILE A 49 -6.81 -7.81 -12.48
C ILE A 49 -5.77 -8.70 -11.80
N ASP A 50 -6.00 -10.00 -11.83
CA ASP A 50 -5.09 -10.99 -11.22
C ASP A 50 -3.84 -11.20 -12.08
N VAL A 51 -2.90 -12.00 -11.59
CA VAL A 51 -1.65 -12.29 -12.30
C VAL A 51 -1.83 -13.07 -13.61
N ARG A 52 -2.99 -13.66 -13.86
CA ARG A 52 -3.32 -14.33 -15.11
C ARG A 52 -3.88 -13.39 -16.16
N GLY A 53 -4.38 -12.23 -15.73
CA GLY A 53 -5.00 -11.24 -16.58
C GLY A 53 -6.53 -11.21 -16.48
N ASP A 54 -7.11 -12.01 -15.56
CA ASP A 54 -8.55 -12.06 -15.35
C ASP A 54 -9.01 -10.92 -14.43
N VAL A 55 -10.13 -10.26 -14.77
CA VAL A 55 -10.78 -9.30 -13.88
C VAL A 55 -11.48 -10.07 -12.77
N VAL A 56 -10.99 -9.96 -11.55
CA VAL A 56 -11.48 -10.71 -10.39
C VAL A 56 -12.35 -9.87 -9.46
N GLY A 57 -12.26 -8.54 -9.54
CA GLY A 57 -13.02 -7.61 -8.72
C GLY A 57 -12.83 -6.17 -9.16
N PHE A 58 -13.32 -5.25 -8.35
CA PHE A 58 -13.26 -3.82 -8.61
C PHE A 58 -12.93 -3.04 -7.34
N GLY A 59 -12.03 -2.08 -7.46
CA GLY A 59 -11.91 -0.96 -6.56
C GLY A 59 -12.73 0.20 -7.09
N SER A 60 -13.12 1.14 -6.25
CA SER A 60 -13.78 2.34 -6.69
C SER A 60 -13.53 3.53 -5.78
N ARG A 61 -13.58 4.73 -6.37
CA ARG A 61 -13.51 6.01 -5.66
C ARG A 61 -14.69 6.88 -6.03
N VAL A 62 -15.28 7.60 -5.06
CA VAL A 62 -16.32 8.59 -5.35
C VAL A 62 -15.77 9.74 -6.18
N LEU A 63 -16.64 10.34 -6.99
CA LEU A 63 -16.34 11.54 -7.79
C LEU A 63 -16.73 12.83 -7.07
N ASP A 64 -17.41 12.71 -5.94
CA ASP A 64 -17.89 13.80 -5.10
C ASP A 64 -17.39 13.66 -3.64
N LYS A 65 -18.07 14.29 -2.69
CA LYS A 65 -17.74 14.22 -1.25
C LYS A 65 -18.50 13.13 -0.48
N SER A 66 -19.18 12.20 -1.18
CA SER A 66 -19.94 11.13 -0.54
C SER A 66 -19.04 10.09 0.11
N GLU A 67 -19.57 9.41 1.14
CA GLU A 67 -18.87 8.34 1.86
C GLU A 67 -19.46 6.95 1.51
N PRO A 68 -18.67 5.87 1.58
CA PRO A 68 -17.21 5.85 1.82
C PRO A 68 -16.43 6.32 0.58
N LYS A 69 -15.33 7.07 0.77
CA LYS A 69 -14.46 7.59 -0.29
C LYS A 69 -13.98 6.47 -1.22
N TYR A 70 -13.54 5.36 -0.66
CA TYR A 70 -13.14 4.16 -1.41
C TYR A 70 -14.03 2.97 -1.06
N MET A 71 -14.30 2.13 -2.05
CA MET A 71 -15.05 0.90 -1.89
C MET A 71 -14.46 -0.18 -2.81
N ASN A 72 -14.32 -1.40 -2.27
CA ASN A 72 -13.86 -2.56 -3.02
C ASN A 72 -14.95 -3.63 -3.14
N THR A 73 -14.82 -4.51 -4.13
CA THR A 73 -15.55 -5.78 -4.17
C THR A 73 -15.38 -6.52 -2.84
N PRO A 74 -16.45 -7.11 -2.26
CA PRO A 74 -16.33 -7.98 -1.09
C PRO A 74 -15.58 -9.27 -1.44
N GLU A 75 -15.24 -10.09 -0.45
CA GLU A 75 -14.76 -11.46 -0.72
C GLU A 75 -15.77 -12.21 -1.58
N THR A 76 -15.29 -12.83 -2.67
CA THR A 76 -16.09 -13.65 -3.60
C THR A 76 -15.36 -14.96 -3.90
N LEU A 77 -15.92 -15.83 -4.72
CA LEU A 77 -15.26 -17.05 -5.15
C LEU A 77 -13.97 -16.79 -5.95
N THR A 78 -13.90 -15.67 -6.66
CA THR A 78 -12.77 -15.29 -7.53
C THR A 78 -11.90 -14.21 -6.94
N TYR A 79 -12.36 -13.46 -5.95
CA TYR A 79 -11.66 -12.31 -5.38
C TYR A 79 -11.44 -12.47 -3.88
N SER A 80 -10.19 -12.36 -3.47
CA SER A 80 -9.80 -12.26 -2.07
C SER A 80 -8.79 -11.13 -1.87
N LYS A 81 -9.14 -10.15 -1.04
CA LYS A 81 -8.26 -9.03 -0.67
C LYS A 81 -6.93 -9.48 -0.10
N ARG A 82 -6.91 -10.65 0.54
CA ARG A 82 -5.71 -11.21 1.16
C ARG A 82 -4.73 -11.81 0.14
N ARG A 83 -5.15 -12.06 -1.09
CA ARG A 83 -4.37 -12.77 -2.09
C ARG A 83 -4.04 -11.93 -3.32
N VAL A 84 -4.79 -10.86 -3.56
CA VAL A 84 -4.63 -10.01 -4.75
C VAL A 84 -3.84 -8.76 -4.39
N LEU A 85 -3.01 -8.32 -5.32
CA LEU A 85 -2.34 -7.02 -5.29
C LEU A 85 -2.73 -6.26 -6.55
N TYR A 86 -3.21 -5.02 -6.39
CA TYR A 86 -3.54 -4.15 -7.50
C TYR A 86 -2.28 -3.80 -8.29
N GLY A 87 -2.35 -3.85 -9.61
CA GLY A 87 -1.22 -3.53 -10.50
C GLY A 87 -0.21 -4.66 -10.70
N LEU A 88 -0.26 -5.77 -9.93
CA LEU A 88 0.72 -6.84 -10.06
C LEU A 88 0.68 -7.57 -11.42
N ASN A 89 -0.46 -7.59 -12.09
CA ASN A 89 -0.60 -8.11 -13.44
C ASN A 89 0.31 -7.39 -14.46
N LEU A 90 0.63 -6.12 -14.21
CA LEU A 90 1.57 -5.31 -14.99
C LEU A 90 2.97 -5.38 -14.37
N ALA A 91 3.09 -5.10 -13.08
CA ALA A 91 4.36 -5.03 -12.37
C ALA A 91 5.20 -6.31 -12.43
N LYS A 92 4.59 -7.48 -12.59
CA LYS A 92 5.31 -8.77 -12.80
C LYS A 92 6.18 -8.79 -14.05
N LYS A 93 6.02 -7.85 -14.99
CA LYS A 93 6.80 -7.74 -16.24
C LYS A 93 7.86 -6.65 -16.17
N THR A 94 7.94 -5.92 -15.08
CA THR A 94 8.91 -4.85 -14.90
C THR A 94 10.34 -5.34 -15.07
N LYS A 95 11.21 -4.47 -15.55
CA LYS A 95 12.65 -4.68 -15.56
C LYS A 95 13.36 -4.00 -14.38
N ARG A 96 12.62 -3.30 -13.52
CA ARG A 96 13.17 -2.68 -12.31
C ARG A 96 13.52 -3.77 -11.29
N PRO A 97 14.55 -3.58 -10.46
CA PRO A 97 15.03 -4.61 -9.53
C PRO A 97 14.07 -4.86 -8.35
N ASN A 98 13.16 -3.92 -8.10
CA ASN A 98 12.27 -3.93 -6.95
C ASN A 98 10.81 -3.78 -7.33
N ILE A 99 9.92 -4.06 -6.35
CA ILE A 99 8.50 -3.70 -6.42
C ILE A 99 8.23 -2.64 -5.35
N ILE A 100 7.49 -1.59 -5.74
CA ILE A 100 7.02 -0.52 -4.85
C ILE A 100 5.63 -0.91 -4.35
N LEU A 101 5.46 -1.02 -3.04
CA LEU A 101 4.20 -1.35 -2.39
C LEU A 101 3.57 -0.07 -1.80
N CYS A 102 2.45 0.35 -2.38
CA CYS A 102 1.65 1.51 -1.99
C CYS A 102 0.40 1.10 -1.19
N GLU A 103 -0.29 2.06 -0.60
CA GLU A 103 -1.58 1.83 0.07
C GLU A 103 -2.74 1.84 -0.92
N GLY A 104 -2.77 2.81 -1.81
CA GLY A 104 -3.90 3.11 -2.68
C GLY A 104 -3.76 2.65 -4.12
N ASN A 105 -4.89 2.28 -4.73
CA ASN A 105 -4.92 1.91 -6.14
C ASN A 105 -4.58 3.09 -7.06
N LEU A 106 -4.93 4.32 -6.66
CA LEU A 106 -4.63 5.51 -7.46
C LEU A 106 -3.14 5.85 -7.45
N ASP A 107 -2.44 5.62 -6.33
CA ASP A 107 -0.98 5.76 -6.28
C ASP A 107 -0.33 4.89 -7.34
N VAL A 108 -0.78 3.63 -7.45
CA VAL A 108 -0.29 2.70 -8.47
C VAL A 108 -0.57 3.22 -9.88
N VAL A 109 -1.79 3.71 -10.14
CA VAL A 109 -2.14 4.26 -11.47
C VAL A 109 -1.22 5.42 -11.83
N THR A 110 -1.04 6.38 -10.93
CA THR A 110 -0.20 7.56 -11.17
C THR A 110 1.29 7.18 -11.30
N LEU A 111 1.78 6.27 -10.46
CA LEU A 111 3.15 5.79 -10.57
C LEU A 111 3.39 5.08 -11.92
N HIS A 112 2.49 4.22 -12.37
CA HIS A 112 2.61 3.59 -13.69
C HIS A 112 2.58 4.61 -14.83
N GLN A 113 1.70 5.62 -14.76
CA GLN A 113 1.68 6.72 -15.73
C GLN A 113 2.99 7.53 -15.74
N ALA A 114 3.64 7.64 -14.59
CA ALA A 114 4.92 8.32 -14.44
C ALA A 114 6.15 7.43 -14.79
N GLY A 115 5.93 6.18 -15.26
CA GLY A 115 7.00 5.28 -15.69
C GLY A 115 7.51 4.33 -14.60
N PHE A 116 6.86 4.27 -13.43
CA PHE A 116 7.16 3.30 -12.36
C PHE A 116 6.25 2.08 -12.50
N ASP A 117 6.53 1.26 -13.52
CA ASP A 117 5.75 0.08 -13.91
C ASP A 117 5.84 -1.09 -12.89
N ASN A 118 6.59 -0.89 -11.81
CA ASN A 118 6.81 -1.81 -10.70
C ASN A 118 5.97 -1.50 -9.45
N ALA A 119 5.04 -0.55 -9.52
CA ALA A 119 4.18 -0.21 -8.39
C ALA A 119 3.00 -1.19 -8.25
N VAL A 120 2.67 -1.56 -7.00
CA VAL A 120 1.52 -2.38 -6.64
C VAL A 120 0.87 -1.83 -5.36
N ALA A 121 -0.40 -2.18 -5.10
CA ALA A 121 -1.04 -1.82 -3.83
C ALA A 121 -1.77 -3.01 -3.21
N SER A 122 -1.83 -3.03 -1.89
CA SER A 122 -2.75 -3.86 -1.14
C SER A 122 -4.18 -3.34 -1.28
N MET A 123 -5.18 -4.23 -1.17
CA MET A 123 -6.58 -3.87 -1.45
C MET A 123 -7.29 -3.23 -0.24
N GLY A 124 -6.68 -2.21 0.38
CA GLY A 124 -7.22 -1.55 1.58
C GLY A 124 -7.12 -2.45 2.82
N THR A 125 -6.09 -3.25 2.89
CA THR A 125 -5.75 -4.10 4.04
C THR A 125 -4.24 -4.02 4.31
N ALA A 126 -3.82 -4.36 5.52
CA ALA A 126 -2.39 -4.56 5.77
C ALA A 126 -1.84 -5.69 4.88
N LEU A 127 -0.55 -5.62 4.55
CA LEU A 127 0.15 -6.66 3.81
C LEU A 127 -0.04 -8.03 4.50
N THR A 128 -0.33 -9.06 3.70
CA THR A 128 -0.60 -10.42 4.19
C THR A 128 0.51 -11.39 3.85
N VAL A 129 0.56 -12.53 4.55
CA VAL A 129 1.49 -13.63 4.25
C VAL A 129 1.27 -14.15 2.83
N GLU A 130 0.02 -14.23 2.38
CA GLU A 130 -0.32 -14.70 1.03
C GLU A 130 0.19 -13.73 -0.05
N GLN A 131 0.05 -12.42 0.17
CA GLN A 131 0.59 -11.39 -0.73
C GLN A 131 2.12 -11.39 -0.72
N THR A 132 2.75 -11.57 0.44
CA THR A 132 4.21 -11.69 0.56
C THR A 132 4.73 -12.89 -0.23
N ARG A 133 4.10 -14.06 -0.11
CA ARG A 133 4.44 -15.26 -0.91
C ARG A 133 4.20 -15.05 -2.41
N LEU A 134 3.21 -14.25 -2.78
CA LEU A 134 2.97 -13.93 -4.19
C LEU A 134 4.07 -13.03 -4.73
N LEU A 135 4.45 -11.97 -4.00
CA LEU A 135 5.53 -11.05 -4.38
C LEU A 135 6.89 -11.73 -4.50
N SER A 136 7.22 -12.71 -3.64
CA SER A 136 8.52 -13.39 -3.66
C SER A 136 8.82 -14.16 -4.96
N ARG A 137 7.81 -14.38 -5.79
CA ARG A 137 7.95 -14.99 -7.12
C ARG A 137 8.47 -14.01 -8.18
N TYR A 138 8.38 -12.70 -7.91
CA TYR A 138 8.64 -11.65 -8.91
C TYR A 138 9.78 -10.72 -8.52
N THR A 139 10.09 -10.60 -7.24
CA THR A 139 11.19 -9.75 -6.77
C THR A 139 11.82 -10.31 -5.49
N LYS A 140 13.04 -9.85 -5.19
CA LYS A 140 13.70 -10.03 -3.89
C LYS A 140 13.81 -8.71 -3.13
N GLU A 141 13.44 -7.59 -3.73
CA GLU A 141 13.51 -6.27 -3.11
C GLU A 141 12.13 -5.60 -3.13
N LEU A 142 11.67 -5.16 -1.95
CA LEU A 142 10.44 -4.39 -1.77
C LEU A 142 10.75 -2.98 -1.26
N VAL A 143 10.07 -2.00 -1.83
CA VAL A 143 10.09 -0.62 -1.35
C VAL A 143 8.70 -0.30 -0.80
N LEU A 144 8.57 -0.12 0.51
CA LEU A 144 7.33 0.30 1.14
C LEU A 144 7.17 1.81 0.93
N CYS A 145 6.11 2.21 0.25
CA CYS A 145 5.74 3.61 -0.01
C CYS A 145 4.32 3.84 0.48
N TYR A 146 4.17 3.89 1.81
CA TYR A 146 2.91 4.13 2.49
C TYR A 146 2.76 5.60 2.88
N ASP A 147 1.54 6.01 3.19
CA ASP A 147 1.21 7.39 3.52
C ASP A 147 2.03 7.89 4.73
N ASN A 148 2.47 9.13 4.69
CA ASN A 148 3.25 9.73 5.77
C ASN A 148 2.33 10.23 6.89
N ASP A 149 1.48 9.35 7.43
CA ASP A 149 0.61 9.61 8.57
C ASP A 149 0.73 8.52 9.65
N LYS A 150 -0.02 8.66 10.74
CA LYS A 150 0.01 7.67 11.83
C LYS A 150 -0.46 6.28 11.39
N ALA A 151 -1.42 6.21 10.47
CA ALA A 151 -1.92 4.93 9.97
C ALA A 151 -0.89 4.27 9.05
N GLY A 152 -0.29 5.01 8.11
CA GLY A 152 0.76 4.54 7.22
C GLY A 152 2.04 4.16 7.97
N ALA A 153 2.43 4.91 9.02
CA ALA A 153 3.55 4.53 9.88
C ALA A 153 3.29 3.18 10.57
N LEU A 154 2.09 2.97 11.10
CA LEU A 154 1.70 1.68 11.70
C LEU A 154 1.63 0.56 10.66
N ALA A 155 1.14 0.86 9.46
CA ALA A 155 1.12 -0.10 8.35
C ALA A 155 2.54 -0.49 7.92
N THR A 156 3.46 0.49 7.84
CA THR A 156 4.89 0.27 7.56
C THR A 156 5.52 -0.64 8.62
N GLN A 157 5.31 -0.35 9.90
CA GLN A 157 5.84 -1.18 10.99
C GLN A 157 5.35 -2.63 10.89
N ARG A 158 4.05 -2.84 10.70
CA ARG A 158 3.46 -4.19 10.55
C ARG A 158 4.00 -4.92 9.32
N ALA A 159 4.18 -4.20 8.21
CA ALA A 159 4.78 -4.78 7.00
C ALA A 159 6.23 -5.19 7.26
N LEU A 160 7.04 -4.36 7.94
CA LEU A 160 8.41 -4.69 8.32
C LEU A 160 8.50 -5.90 9.25
N GLU A 161 7.60 -6.01 10.24
CA GLU A 161 7.53 -7.17 11.14
C GLU A 161 7.20 -8.47 10.38
N LEU A 162 6.24 -8.39 9.45
CA LEU A 162 5.88 -9.53 8.59
C LEU A 162 7.05 -9.95 7.67
N LEU A 163 7.72 -8.97 7.08
CA LEU A 163 8.79 -9.18 6.09
C LEU A 163 10.12 -9.55 6.74
N ASN A 164 10.32 -9.27 8.02
CA ASN A 164 11.56 -9.59 8.76
C ASN A 164 11.88 -11.11 8.78
N ARG A 165 10.86 -11.96 8.59
CA ARG A 165 11.00 -13.42 8.50
C ARG A 165 11.01 -13.93 7.06
N SER A 166 11.21 -13.06 6.10
CA SER A 166 11.21 -13.35 4.67
C SER A 166 12.58 -13.08 4.06
N GLU A 167 12.81 -13.58 2.84
CA GLU A 167 14.05 -13.35 2.09
C GLU A 167 14.07 -11.99 1.35
N PHE A 168 13.18 -11.07 1.69
CA PHE A 168 13.17 -9.77 1.02
C PHE A 168 14.20 -8.81 1.60
N THR A 169 14.90 -8.12 0.73
CA THR A 169 15.51 -6.83 1.05
C THR A 169 14.39 -5.78 1.07
N VAL A 170 14.19 -5.13 2.21
CA VAL A 170 13.10 -4.16 2.38
C VAL A 170 13.68 -2.77 2.56
N ARG A 171 13.20 -1.83 1.74
CA ARG A 171 13.46 -0.40 1.89
C ARG A 171 12.17 0.34 2.18
N VAL A 172 12.27 1.49 2.84
CA VAL A 172 11.14 2.37 3.13
C VAL A 172 11.37 3.71 2.47
N LEU A 173 10.44 4.10 1.61
CA LEU A 173 10.40 5.39 0.96
C LEU A 173 9.46 6.31 1.73
N ARG A 174 10.02 7.36 2.33
CA ARG A 174 9.22 8.43 2.95
C ARG A 174 9.04 9.57 1.99
N LEU A 175 7.79 9.92 1.75
CA LEU A 175 7.44 11.10 0.98
C LEU A 175 7.52 12.32 1.91
N PRO A 176 8.28 13.38 1.55
CA PRO A 176 8.34 14.59 2.36
C PRO A 176 6.99 15.30 2.36
N ASN A 177 6.68 16.00 3.46
CA ASN A 177 5.53 16.88 3.48
C ASN A 177 5.74 18.05 2.50
N ARG A 178 4.66 18.53 1.90
CA ARG A 178 4.67 19.70 1.02
C ARG A 178 4.29 20.95 1.80
N LEU A 179 5.03 22.03 1.61
CA LEU A 179 4.67 23.33 2.15
C LEU A 179 3.61 23.99 1.25
N VAL A 180 2.44 24.28 1.79
CA VAL A 180 1.32 24.96 1.12
C VAL A 180 0.85 26.09 2.04
N ASP A 181 0.87 27.31 1.57
CA ASP A 181 0.43 28.51 2.30
C ASP A 181 1.03 28.62 3.72
N GLY A 182 2.28 28.17 3.90
CA GLY A 182 3.00 28.19 5.17
C GLY A 182 2.74 27.00 6.09
N GLU A 183 1.90 26.05 5.70
CA GLU A 183 1.60 24.83 6.44
C GLU A 183 2.18 23.60 5.75
N TYR A 184 2.65 22.63 6.55
CA TYR A 184 3.11 21.34 6.04
C TYR A 184 1.94 20.38 5.81
N VAL A 185 1.64 20.12 4.54
CA VAL A 185 0.60 19.18 4.10
C VAL A 185 1.23 17.84 3.74
N LYS A 186 0.64 16.78 4.27
CA LYS A 186 1.00 15.41 3.89
C LYS A 186 0.64 15.14 2.45
N GLN A 187 1.39 14.26 1.80
CA GLN A 187 1.13 13.85 0.43
C GLN A 187 1.31 12.33 0.30
N ASP A 188 0.45 11.72 -0.49
CA ASP A 188 0.58 10.36 -0.98
C ASP A 188 1.45 10.32 -2.26
N ALA A 189 1.66 9.14 -2.85
CA ALA A 189 2.47 9.03 -4.05
C ALA A 189 1.81 9.71 -5.27
N ASP A 190 0.47 9.71 -5.33
CA ASP A 190 -0.30 10.39 -6.36
C ASP A 190 -0.04 11.92 -6.31
N ASP A 191 -0.15 12.52 -5.14
CA ASP A 191 0.13 13.94 -4.93
C ASP A 191 1.60 14.26 -5.21
N PHE A 192 2.54 13.44 -4.71
CA PHE A 192 3.97 13.68 -4.92
C PHE A 192 4.34 13.74 -6.41
N ILE A 193 3.88 12.77 -7.19
CA ILE A 193 4.15 12.74 -8.64
C ILE A 193 3.53 13.95 -9.35
N LYS A 194 2.29 14.34 -8.99
CA LYS A 194 1.62 15.48 -9.60
C LYS A 194 2.32 16.81 -9.36
N PHE A 195 2.89 17.00 -8.18
CA PHE A 195 3.48 18.29 -7.80
C PHE A 195 4.99 18.38 -7.98
N GLN A 196 5.71 17.27 -7.84
CA GLN A 196 7.18 17.26 -7.86
C GLN A 196 7.78 16.47 -9.03
N GLY A 197 6.96 15.68 -9.70
CA GLY A 197 7.32 14.97 -10.92
C GLY A 197 8.08 13.65 -10.69
N PRO A 198 8.23 12.87 -11.77
CA PRO A 198 8.83 11.53 -11.72
C PRO A 198 10.33 11.55 -11.38
N GLU A 199 11.07 12.57 -11.81
CA GLU A 199 12.52 12.66 -11.53
C GLU A 199 12.79 12.87 -10.03
N ALA A 200 11.94 13.64 -9.35
CA ALA A 200 12.03 13.82 -7.90
C ALA A 200 11.72 12.50 -7.16
N PHE A 201 10.72 11.76 -7.64
CA PHE A 201 10.39 10.46 -7.06
C PHE A 201 11.51 9.44 -7.28
N GLU A 202 12.14 9.39 -8.46
CA GLU A 202 13.27 8.51 -8.74
C GLU A 202 14.47 8.80 -7.81
N ARG A 203 14.75 10.08 -7.52
CA ARG A 203 15.82 10.47 -6.56
C ARG A 203 15.49 9.97 -5.14
N LEU A 204 14.24 10.13 -4.70
CA LEU A 204 13.82 9.61 -3.40
C LEU A 204 13.86 8.08 -3.35
N LEU A 205 13.43 7.41 -4.41
CA LEU A 205 13.46 5.96 -4.52
C LEU A 205 14.90 5.44 -4.41
N SER A 206 15.84 6.10 -5.06
CA SER A 206 17.28 5.75 -5.00
C SER A 206 17.88 5.96 -3.61
N GLY A 207 17.43 6.97 -2.87
CA GLY A 207 17.87 7.30 -1.51
C GLY A 207 17.04 6.68 -0.40
N SER A 208 16.09 5.78 -0.70
CA SER A 208 15.22 5.19 0.34
C SER A 208 16.00 4.36 1.36
N ALA A 209 15.69 4.57 2.65
CA ALA A 209 16.34 3.88 3.76
C ALA A 209 16.00 2.39 3.77
N ASN A 210 16.94 1.55 4.22
CA ASN A 210 16.59 0.17 4.47
C ASN A 210 15.67 0.03 5.72
N GLY A 211 15.02 -1.12 5.86
CA GLY A 211 14.02 -1.31 6.91
C GLY A 211 14.56 -1.16 8.33
N ILE A 212 15.83 -1.46 8.56
CA ILE A 212 16.47 -1.31 9.88
C ILE A 212 16.77 0.17 10.16
N GLU A 213 17.37 0.90 9.22
CA GLU A 213 17.60 2.34 9.35
C GLU A 213 16.30 3.10 9.59
N PHE A 214 15.24 2.73 8.88
CA PHE A 214 13.93 3.31 9.11
C PHE A 214 13.44 3.11 10.55
N ARG A 215 13.53 1.86 11.08
CA ARG A 215 13.11 1.55 12.46
C ARG A 215 13.93 2.31 13.49
N LEU A 216 15.26 2.37 13.33
CA LEU A 216 16.14 3.10 14.23
C LEU A 216 15.81 4.61 14.23
N HIS A 217 15.52 5.17 13.08
CA HIS A 217 15.13 6.59 12.96
C HIS A 217 13.77 6.88 13.61
N GLU A 218 12.79 5.97 13.47
CA GLU A 218 11.49 6.08 14.13
C GLU A 218 11.63 6.03 15.67
N ILE A 219 12.51 5.15 16.17
CA ILE A 219 12.77 5.07 17.60
C ILE A 219 13.43 6.35 18.09
N ALA A 220 14.46 6.85 17.40
CA ALA A 220 15.13 8.09 17.77
C ALA A 220 14.18 9.28 17.86
N GLY A 221 13.21 9.36 16.95
CA GLY A 221 12.20 10.43 16.94
C GLY A 221 11.22 10.44 18.13
N LYS A 222 11.18 9.37 18.95
CA LYS A 222 10.32 9.29 20.14
C LYS A 222 10.94 9.90 21.39
N TYR A 223 12.26 10.07 21.41
CA TYR A 223 13.04 10.42 22.60
C TYR A 223 13.76 11.76 22.44
N ASP A 224 13.80 12.58 23.48
CA ASP A 224 14.73 13.71 23.52
C ASP A 224 16.12 13.21 23.94
N LEU A 225 16.96 12.94 22.96
CA LEU A 225 18.30 12.38 23.17
C LEU A 225 19.28 13.31 23.88
N ARG A 226 18.85 14.51 24.30
CA ARG A 226 19.62 15.38 25.19
C ARG A 226 19.41 15.05 26.67
N ASP A 227 18.37 14.29 27.00
CA ASP A 227 18.09 13.78 28.33
C ASP A 227 18.67 12.40 28.54
N ASP A 228 19.48 12.19 29.61
CA ASP A 228 20.16 10.94 29.87
C ASP A 228 19.20 9.76 30.15
N GLN A 229 18.03 10.01 30.76
CA GLN A 229 17.04 8.95 31.00
C GLN A 229 16.36 8.53 29.68
N ALA A 230 16.04 9.52 28.80
CA ALA A 230 15.50 9.24 27.50
C ALA A 230 16.51 8.49 26.59
N ARG A 231 17.82 8.79 26.72
CA ARG A 231 18.88 8.04 26.02
C ARG A 231 18.94 6.57 26.46
N VAL A 232 18.78 6.28 27.74
CA VAL A 232 18.71 4.90 28.22
C VAL A 232 17.50 4.17 27.67
N ALA A 233 16.31 4.83 27.68
CA ALA A 233 15.10 4.24 27.12
C ALA A 233 15.22 4.02 25.61
N TYR A 234 15.79 4.97 24.87
CA TYR A 234 16.15 4.83 23.45
C TYR A 234 17.04 3.61 23.21
N ALA A 235 18.15 3.49 23.97
CA ALA A 235 19.08 2.38 23.81
C ALA A 235 18.43 1.01 24.07
N GLN A 236 17.52 0.93 25.05
CA GLN A 236 16.75 -0.29 25.32
C GLN A 236 15.83 -0.67 24.15
N GLU A 237 15.07 0.29 23.59
CA GLU A 237 14.19 0.01 22.46
C GLU A 237 14.96 -0.38 21.19
N VAL A 238 16.06 0.33 20.90
CA VAL A 238 17.00 0.03 19.81
C VAL A 238 17.59 -1.36 19.95
N SER A 239 18.04 -1.73 21.16
CA SER A 239 18.60 -3.06 21.44
C SER A 239 17.62 -4.17 21.09
N GLY A 240 16.32 -3.97 21.36
CA GLY A 240 15.26 -4.90 20.95
C GLY A 240 15.22 -5.13 19.43
N VAL A 241 15.41 -4.07 18.63
CA VAL A 241 15.48 -4.19 17.16
C VAL A 241 16.77 -4.90 16.72
N LEU A 242 17.92 -4.50 17.27
CA LEU A 242 19.22 -5.05 16.89
C LEU A 242 19.34 -6.54 17.21
N CYS A 243 18.72 -7.01 18.30
CA CYS A 243 18.67 -8.43 18.66
C CYS A 243 17.90 -9.29 17.65
N THR A 244 17.07 -8.72 16.80
CA THR A 244 16.37 -9.46 15.74
C THR A 244 17.25 -9.72 14.52
N LEU A 245 18.43 -9.10 14.41
CA LEU A 245 19.36 -9.25 13.31
C LEU A 245 20.19 -10.52 13.51
N GLU A 246 20.08 -11.48 12.59
CA GLU A 246 20.84 -12.73 12.65
C GLU A 246 22.31 -12.52 12.23
N ASN A 247 22.55 -11.61 11.27
CA ASN A 247 23.90 -11.31 10.79
C ASN A 247 24.67 -10.45 11.80
N ALA A 248 25.76 -10.99 12.32
CA ALA A 248 26.58 -10.30 13.34
C ALA A 248 27.24 -9.02 12.81
N VAL A 249 27.68 -9.00 11.54
CA VAL A 249 28.29 -7.81 10.92
C VAL A 249 27.27 -6.69 10.74
N GLU A 250 26.08 -7.04 10.27
CA GLU A 250 24.98 -6.10 10.13
C GLU A 250 24.58 -5.51 11.48
N ARG A 251 24.48 -6.35 12.51
CA ARG A 251 24.18 -5.93 13.87
C ARG A 251 25.22 -4.96 14.41
N GLU A 252 26.50 -5.20 14.19
CA GLU A 252 27.59 -4.31 14.61
C GLU A 252 27.50 -2.94 13.94
N ILE A 253 27.30 -2.91 12.61
CA ILE A 253 27.16 -1.68 11.84
C ILE A 253 25.99 -0.82 12.39
N TYR A 254 24.82 -1.42 12.59
CA TYR A 254 23.67 -0.67 13.09
C TYR A 254 23.76 -0.31 14.58
N THR A 255 24.48 -1.09 15.38
CA THR A 255 24.79 -0.71 16.77
C THR A 255 25.61 0.56 16.80
N THR A 256 26.65 0.65 15.96
CA THR A 256 27.50 1.84 15.87
C THR A 256 26.69 3.06 15.42
N ARG A 257 25.88 2.92 14.35
CA ARG A 257 25.03 4.02 13.87
C ARG A 257 24.01 4.50 14.91
N ALA A 258 23.42 3.56 15.66
CA ALA A 258 22.48 3.91 16.71
C ALA A 258 23.16 4.64 17.88
N ALA A 259 24.40 4.24 18.22
CA ALA A 259 25.19 4.91 19.25
C ALA A 259 25.62 6.33 18.83
N GLU A 260 25.94 6.55 17.54
CA GLU A 260 26.26 7.87 17.00
C GLU A 260 25.06 8.84 17.00
N ALA A 261 23.85 8.31 16.93
CA ALA A 261 22.62 9.11 16.96
C ALA A 261 22.19 9.49 18.39
N ALA A 262 22.72 8.83 19.44
CA ALA A 262 22.43 9.04 20.86
C ALA A 262 23.44 9.99 21.52
#